data_ac868c9491bdeaf6e36edfaaa5b3a4a3
#
_entry.id   ac868c9491bdeaf6e36edfaaa5b3a4a3
#
_cell.length_a   1.000
_cell.length_b   1.000
_cell.length_c   1.000
_cell.angle_alpha   90.00
_cell.angle_beta   90.00
_cell.angle_gamma   90.00
#
_symmetry.space_group_name_H-M   'P 1'
#
loop_
_entity.id
_entity.type
_entity.pdbx_description
1 polymer ?
#
loop_
_entity_poly.entity_id
_entity_poly.type
_entity_poly.pdbx_seq_one_letter_code
_entity_poly.pdbx_strand_id
1 'polypeptide(L)'
;MKILRIIHELTPPIIWRMSKHLLKEEPQKDVNKQPQLLKGQFYCPVCGKNVVRFNPLPLYYEEKQEKYPSAHPLHLAEMLNTHAYSCPHCYATDRDRLYALFLLKKFEELKNSNITDVTFIDFAPSKSLQRLIKSYSFVQYRSADLYMDDVDDKVDITEMKIYADNQFDIMLCSHVLEHVQDDLKAMSELHRILKVGGWGIIVVPINLGLENDFENEKYTSEEDRWRYFGQYDHVRTYSKKGFISKLESVGFNVHQYGIDFFGMVDFEKCGIHPRSVIYVVSK
;
A
#
# COMPACT_ATOMS: atom_id res chain seq x y z
N MET A 1 -18.85 10.76 22.04
CA MET A 1 -17.42 10.86 22.41
C MET A 1 -16.76 9.54 22.86
N LYS A 2 -17.45 8.43 23.12
CA LYS A 2 -16.85 7.14 23.48
C LYS A 2 -16.59 6.20 22.28
N ILE A 3 -17.23 6.41 21.16
CA ILE A 3 -17.10 5.57 19.95
C ILE A 3 -15.80 5.89 19.18
N LEU A 4 -15.32 7.13 19.20
CA LEU A 4 -14.07 7.54 18.56
C LEU A 4 -12.81 6.96 19.22
N ARG A 5 -12.87 6.55 20.48
CA ARG A 5 -11.73 5.98 21.21
C ARG A 5 -11.46 4.50 20.87
N ILE A 6 -12.47 3.78 20.40
CA ILE A 6 -12.35 2.37 20.01
C ILE A 6 -11.76 2.24 18.59
N ILE A 7 -11.99 3.21 17.74
CA ILE A 7 -11.45 3.26 16.37
C ILE A 7 -9.93 3.49 16.38
N HIS A 8 -9.41 4.15 17.43
CA HIS A 8 -7.98 4.49 17.57
C HIS A 8 -7.06 3.29 17.78
N GLU A 9 -7.56 2.15 18.24
CA GLU A 9 -6.74 0.97 18.52
C GLU A 9 -6.61 0.02 17.32
N LEU A 10 -7.33 0.24 16.20
CA LEU A 10 -7.52 -0.74 15.14
C LEU A 10 -7.10 -0.29 13.72
N THR A 11 -6.33 0.81 13.59
CA THR A 11 -5.77 1.31 12.32
C THR A 11 -4.47 0.58 11.89
N PRO A 12 -3.89 0.84 10.72
CA PRO A 12 -2.77 0.10 10.10
C PRO A 12 -1.68 -0.48 11.03
N PRO A 13 -1.37 0.08 12.21
CA PRO A 13 -0.49 -0.56 13.17
C PRO A 13 -0.97 -1.93 13.67
N ILE A 14 -2.26 -2.23 13.58
CA ILE A 14 -2.80 -3.53 14.02
C ILE A 14 -2.42 -4.65 13.05
N ILE A 15 -2.39 -4.41 11.76
CA ILE A 15 -1.86 -5.40 10.81
C ILE A 15 -0.43 -5.76 11.22
N TRP A 16 0.34 -4.79 11.67
CA TRP A 16 1.70 -5.01 12.15
C TRP A 16 1.77 -5.61 13.57
N ARG A 17 0.88 -5.22 14.51
CA ARG A 17 0.76 -5.82 15.85
C ARG A 17 0.22 -7.25 15.78
N MET A 18 -0.78 -7.51 14.94
CA MET A 18 -1.34 -8.85 14.77
C MET A 18 -0.33 -9.81 14.15
N SER A 19 0.54 -9.36 13.20
CA SER A 19 1.62 -10.21 12.69
C SER A 19 2.62 -10.63 13.77
N LYS A 20 2.80 -9.89 14.86
CA LYS A 20 3.64 -10.28 15.98
C LYS A 20 2.98 -11.25 16.96
N HIS A 21 1.65 -11.17 17.14
CA HIS A 21 0.91 -12.06 18.06
C HIS A 21 0.48 -13.37 17.42
N LEU A 22 0.30 -13.41 16.10
CA LEU A 22 -0.09 -14.62 15.36
C LEU A 22 1.10 -15.54 15.00
N LEU A 23 2.33 -15.16 15.34
CA LEU A 23 3.52 -16.00 15.16
C LEU A 23 3.74 -17.01 16.30
N LYS A 24 2.73 -17.32 17.13
CA LYS A 24 2.75 -18.52 17.97
C LYS A 24 2.43 -19.71 17.09
N GLU A 25 3.37 -20.65 17.05
CA GLU A 25 3.36 -21.88 16.28
C GLU A 25 2.00 -22.58 16.29
N GLU A 26 1.31 -22.63 15.15
CA GLU A 26 0.18 -23.50 14.91
C GLU A 26 0.60 -24.73 14.09
N PRO A 27 -0.04 -25.90 14.32
CA PRO A 27 0.33 -27.14 13.65
C PRO A 27 0.11 -27.05 12.14
N GLN A 28 1.13 -27.44 11.39
CA GLN A 28 1.18 -27.50 9.93
C GLN A 28 -0.01 -28.29 9.37
N LYS A 29 -0.97 -27.62 8.76
CA LYS A 29 -1.88 -28.26 7.79
C LYS A 29 -1.10 -28.58 6.52
N ASP A 30 -1.29 -29.78 6.04
CA ASP A 30 -0.63 -30.41 4.90
C ASP A 30 -0.69 -29.54 3.62
N VAL A 31 0.39 -28.83 3.31
CA VAL A 31 0.52 -27.92 2.14
C VAL A 31 1.21 -28.66 0.99
N ASN A 32 0.79 -29.88 0.72
CA ASN A 32 1.45 -30.78 -0.26
C ASN A 32 1.00 -30.59 -1.71
N LYS A 33 0.83 -29.34 -2.20
CA LYS A 33 0.69 -29.04 -3.63
C LYS A 33 1.28 -27.70 -4.07
N GLN A 34 2.44 -27.31 -3.52
CA GLN A 34 3.24 -26.25 -4.16
C GLN A 34 4.39 -26.87 -4.94
N PRO A 35 4.76 -26.32 -6.10
CA PRO A 35 5.98 -26.78 -6.79
C PRO A 35 7.16 -26.64 -5.82
N GLN A 36 8.00 -27.66 -5.73
CA GLN A 36 9.21 -27.67 -4.89
C GLN A 36 10.16 -26.59 -5.42
N LEU A 37 10.09 -25.41 -4.81
CA LEU A 37 11.00 -24.31 -5.12
C LEU A 37 12.35 -24.56 -4.43
N LEU A 38 13.43 -24.45 -5.17
CA LEU A 38 14.79 -24.62 -4.67
C LEU A 38 15.14 -23.56 -3.61
N LYS A 39 15.98 -23.93 -2.63
CA LYS A 39 16.40 -23.07 -1.52
C LYS A 39 16.99 -21.75 -2.04
N GLY A 40 16.44 -20.60 -1.65
CA GLY A 40 16.93 -19.28 -2.06
C GLY A 40 16.33 -18.72 -3.37
N GLN A 41 15.21 -19.24 -3.82
CA GLN A 41 14.59 -18.87 -5.10
C GLN A 41 13.86 -17.53 -5.10
N PHE A 42 13.36 -17.07 -3.93
CA PHE A 42 12.70 -15.78 -3.79
C PHE A 42 13.64 -14.73 -3.20
N TYR A 43 13.34 -13.46 -3.49
CA TYR A 43 14.11 -12.31 -3.03
C TYR A 43 13.18 -11.19 -2.55
N CYS A 44 13.47 -10.63 -1.39
CA CYS A 44 12.77 -9.46 -0.88
C CYS A 44 13.56 -8.19 -1.19
N PRO A 45 13.12 -7.33 -2.12
CA PRO A 45 13.85 -6.11 -2.49
C PRO A 45 13.85 -5.06 -1.37
N VAL A 46 12.93 -5.16 -0.40
CA VAL A 46 12.86 -4.22 0.73
C VAL A 46 13.99 -4.45 1.74
N CYS A 47 14.32 -5.69 2.08
CA CYS A 47 15.38 -6.00 3.04
C CYS A 47 16.63 -6.63 2.42
N GLY A 48 16.67 -6.84 1.11
CA GLY A 48 17.81 -7.40 0.38
C GLY A 48 18.09 -8.88 0.66
N LYS A 49 17.14 -9.64 1.24
CA LYS A 49 17.37 -11.04 1.64
C LYS A 49 16.68 -12.01 0.70
N ASN A 50 17.39 -13.13 0.44
CA ASN A 50 16.77 -14.30 -0.16
C ASN A 50 15.92 -15.03 0.87
N VAL A 51 14.78 -15.56 0.43
CA VAL A 51 13.83 -16.30 1.25
C VAL A 51 13.43 -17.60 0.56
N VAL A 52 13.12 -18.61 1.36
CA VAL A 52 12.64 -19.91 0.82
C VAL A 52 11.19 -19.77 0.33
N ARG A 53 10.41 -18.99 1.06
CA ARG A 53 9.01 -18.64 0.74
C ARG A 53 8.63 -17.36 1.42
N PHE A 54 7.64 -16.66 0.87
CA PHE A 54 6.93 -15.59 1.58
C PHE A 54 5.83 -16.18 2.46
N ASN A 55 5.42 -15.45 3.50
CA ASN A 55 4.28 -15.83 4.31
C ASN A 55 2.99 -15.61 3.52
N PRO A 56 1.98 -16.46 3.69
CA PRO A 56 0.66 -16.24 3.10
C PRO A 56 -0.07 -15.07 3.78
N LEU A 57 -1.21 -14.69 3.21
CA LEU A 57 -2.14 -13.75 3.84
C LEU A 57 -2.55 -14.29 5.21
N PRO A 58 -2.60 -13.46 6.27
CA PRO A 58 -3.03 -13.91 7.60
C PRO A 58 -4.43 -14.54 7.60
N LEU A 59 -4.60 -15.64 8.30
CA LEU A 59 -5.87 -16.38 8.44
C LEU A 59 -7.04 -15.50 8.90
N TYR A 60 -6.75 -14.44 9.67
CA TYR A 60 -7.73 -13.43 10.05
C TYR A 60 -8.58 -12.92 8.87
N TYR A 61 -7.98 -12.74 7.70
CA TYR A 61 -8.71 -12.29 6.51
C TYR A 61 -9.62 -13.39 5.94
N GLU A 62 -9.20 -14.65 6.01
CA GLU A 62 -10.02 -15.79 5.61
C GLU A 62 -11.23 -15.93 6.54
N GLU A 63 -11.01 -15.87 7.87
CA GLU A 63 -12.06 -15.90 8.89
C GLU A 63 -13.08 -14.76 8.71
N LYS A 64 -12.60 -13.55 8.39
CA LYS A 64 -13.48 -12.41 8.12
C LYS A 64 -14.26 -12.58 6.83
N GLN A 65 -13.67 -13.17 5.79
CA GLN A 65 -14.36 -13.46 4.54
C GLN A 65 -15.41 -14.58 4.70
N GLU A 66 -15.14 -15.58 5.53
CA GLU A 66 -16.13 -16.62 5.87
C GLU A 66 -17.30 -16.02 6.64
N LYS A 67 -17.02 -15.15 7.62
CA LYS A 67 -18.04 -14.50 8.43
C LYS A 67 -18.87 -13.47 7.66
N TYR A 68 -18.22 -12.69 6.80
CA TYR A 68 -18.81 -11.62 6.02
C TYR A 68 -18.45 -11.79 4.54
N PRO A 69 -19.15 -12.68 3.82
CA PRO A 69 -18.83 -12.95 2.41
C PRO A 69 -18.85 -11.67 1.58
N SER A 70 -17.73 -11.39 0.92
CA SER A 70 -17.56 -10.15 0.17
C SER A 70 -18.46 -10.10 -1.06
N ALA A 71 -19.08 -8.94 -1.29
CA ALA A 71 -19.79 -8.64 -2.52
C ALA A 71 -18.83 -8.46 -3.71
N HIS A 72 -17.56 -8.16 -3.43
CA HIS A 72 -16.50 -7.96 -4.42
C HIS A 72 -15.38 -8.98 -4.20
N PRO A 73 -15.34 -10.07 -5.00
CA PRO A 73 -14.44 -11.20 -4.76
C PRO A 73 -12.96 -10.78 -4.68
N LEU A 74 -12.24 -11.27 -3.67
CA LEU A 74 -10.81 -10.99 -3.45
C LEU A 74 -9.92 -11.42 -4.62
N HIS A 75 -10.32 -12.46 -5.37
CA HIS A 75 -9.55 -12.89 -6.55
C HIS A 75 -9.57 -11.86 -7.68
N LEU A 76 -10.40 -10.83 -7.60
CA LEU A 76 -10.42 -9.68 -8.52
C LEU A 76 -9.66 -8.47 -7.97
N ALA A 77 -9.06 -8.57 -6.77
CA ALA A 77 -8.13 -7.54 -6.29
C ALA A 77 -6.93 -7.43 -7.24
N GLU A 78 -6.59 -6.21 -7.67
CA GLU A 78 -5.51 -5.99 -8.62
C GLU A 78 -4.14 -6.28 -7.99
N MET A 79 -3.94 -5.91 -6.73
CA MET A 79 -2.66 -6.02 -6.03
C MET A 79 -2.84 -6.79 -4.72
N LEU A 80 -2.88 -8.12 -4.81
CA LEU A 80 -2.89 -8.99 -3.64
C LEU A 80 -2.37 -10.38 -4.02
N ASN A 81 -1.25 -10.79 -3.42
CA ASN A 81 -0.78 -12.16 -3.50
C ASN A 81 -1.04 -12.88 -2.19
N THR A 82 -2.15 -13.61 -2.11
CA THR A 82 -2.56 -14.32 -0.89
C THR A 82 -1.59 -15.42 -0.48
N HIS A 83 -0.83 -16.01 -1.42
CA HIS A 83 0.14 -17.08 -1.14
C HIS A 83 1.54 -16.55 -0.81
N ALA A 84 1.85 -15.33 -1.23
CA ALA A 84 3.14 -14.68 -1.02
C ALA A 84 2.97 -13.26 -0.47
N TYR A 85 2.19 -13.13 0.60
CA TYR A 85 1.77 -11.83 1.12
C TYR A 85 2.89 -11.06 1.79
N SER A 86 3.64 -11.65 2.73
CA SER A 86 4.65 -10.89 3.48
C SER A 86 6.02 -11.57 3.57
N CYS A 87 7.07 -10.77 3.67
CA CYS A 87 8.43 -11.26 3.87
C CYS A 87 8.62 -11.82 5.30
N PRO A 88 9.16 -13.03 5.49
CA PRO A 88 9.38 -13.61 6.83
C PRO A 88 10.43 -12.86 7.65
N HIS A 89 11.28 -12.02 7.03
CA HIS A 89 12.34 -11.28 7.73
C HIS A 89 11.95 -9.85 8.10
N CYS A 90 11.34 -9.11 7.17
CA CYS A 90 11.05 -7.69 7.38
C CYS A 90 9.55 -7.37 7.40
N TYR A 91 8.70 -8.34 7.10
CA TYR A 91 7.25 -8.22 7.02
C TYR A 91 6.74 -7.30 5.90
N ALA A 92 7.62 -6.88 4.97
CA ALA A 92 7.20 -6.15 3.79
C ALA A 92 6.16 -6.96 3.00
N THR A 93 5.04 -6.34 2.68
CA THR A 93 3.95 -6.96 1.93
C THR A 93 4.33 -7.11 0.45
N ASP A 94 3.51 -7.81 -0.33
CA ASP A 94 3.67 -7.93 -1.78
C ASP A 94 3.70 -6.57 -2.48
N ARG A 95 2.84 -5.63 -2.06
CA ARG A 95 2.84 -4.25 -2.55
C ARG A 95 4.10 -3.47 -2.15
N ASP A 96 4.58 -3.61 -0.88
CA ASP A 96 5.82 -2.97 -0.46
C ASP A 96 7.00 -3.43 -1.32
N ARG A 97 7.01 -4.71 -1.72
CA ARG A 97 8.04 -5.26 -2.61
C ARG A 97 7.96 -4.68 -4.01
N LEU A 98 6.74 -4.45 -4.53
CA LEU A 98 6.56 -3.78 -5.83
C LEU A 98 7.00 -2.32 -5.76
N TYR A 99 6.66 -1.60 -4.69
CA TYR A 99 7.14 -0.22 -4.48
C TYR A 99 8.66 -0.18 -4.38
N ALA A 100 9.26 -1.12 -3.66
CA ALA A 100 10.72 -1.20 -3.54
C ALA A 100 11.41 -1.42 -4.90
N LEU A 101 10.89 -2.27 -5.77
CA LEU A 101 11.42 -2.44 -7.13
C LEU A 101 11.44 -1.12 -7.91
N PHE A 102 10.35 -0.34 -7.81
CA PHE A 102 10.27 0.95 -8.47
C PHE A 102 11.20 1.99 -7.83
N LEU A 103 11.16 2.11 -6.51
CA LEU A 103 11.98 3.08 -5.76
C LEU A 103 13.47 2.83 -5.95
N LEU A 104 13.93 1.57 -5.87
CA LEU A 104 15.33 1.21 -6.08
C LEU A 104 15.84 1.67 -7.45
N LYS A 105 15.03 1.46 -8.50
CA LYS A 105 15.35 1.92 -9.85
C LYS A 105 15.40 3.45 -9.93
N LYS A 106 14.40 4.13 -9.36
CA LYS A 106 14.35 5.60 -9.36
C LYS A 106 15.46 6.23 -8.53
N PHE A 107 15.80 5.67 -7.39
CA PHE A 107 16.88 6.17 -6.55
C PHE A 107 18.25 5.97 -7.21
N GLU A 108 18.45 4.90 -7.98
CA GLU A 108 19.66 4.72 -8.78
C GLU A 108 19.73 5.76 -9.92
N GLU A 109 18.62 6.07 -10.59
CA GLU A 109 18.55 7.14 -11.60
C GLU A 109 18.90 8.51 -10.98
N LEU A 110 18.34 8.85 -9.80
CA LEU A 110 18.63 10.10 -9.09
C LEU A 110 20.11 10.20 -8.70
N LYS A 111 20.67 9.12 -8.16
CA LYS A 111 22.08 9.03 -7.78
C LYS A 111 23.03 9.24 -8.98
N ASN A 112 22.70 8.60 -10.10
CA ASN A 112 23.48 8.74 -11.35
C ASN A 112 23.38 10.14 -11.96
N SER A 113 22.31 10.88 -11.64
CA SER A 113 22.12 12.28 -12.04
C SER A 113 22.77 13.28 -11.05
N ASN A 114 23.54 12.80 -10.07
CA ASN A 114 24.16 13.61 -9.00
C ASN A 114 23.16 14.44 -8.19
N ILE A 115 21.93 13.98 -8.04
CA ILE A 115 20.93 14.62 -7.17
C ILE A 115 21.27 14.22 -5.73
N THR A 116 21.54 15.20 -4.90
CA THR A 116 22.06 15.01 -3.53
C THR A 116 21.06 15.35 -2.44
N ASP A 117 19.88 15.85 -2.81
CA ASP A 117 18.84 16.28 -1.87
C ASP A 117 17.44 16.12 -2.47
N VAL A 118 16.64 15.26 -1.85
CA VAL A 118 15.27 14.93 -2.29
C VAL A 118 14.36 14.90 -1.09
N THR A 119 13.34 15.73 -1.06
CA THR A 119 12.31 15.72 -0.02
C THR A 119 11.28 14.64 -0.31
N PHE A 120 11.07 13.73 0.63
CA PHE A 120 10.16 12.59 0.52
C PHE A 120 9.12 12.60 1.63
N ILE A 121 7.83 12.53 1.28
CA ILE A 121 6.72 12.37 2.23
C ILE A 121 6.08 10.99 2.09
N ASP A 122 5.86 10.28 3.21
CA ASP A 122 5.27 8.95 3.29
C ASP A 122 4.05 8.98 4.20
N PHE A 123 2.87 8.74 3.63
CA PHE A 123 1.60 8.70 4.36
C PHE A 123 1.28 7.27 4.81
N ALA A 124 0.95 7.10 6.11
CA ALA A 124 0.71 5.82 6.75
C ALA A 124 1.87 4.81 6.53
N PRO A 125 3.11 5.15 6.92
CA PRO A 125 4.31 4.45 6.50
C PRO A 125 4.39 3.00 6.98
N SER A 126 4.77 2.08 6.10
CA SER A 126 5.19 0.75 6.52
C SER A 126 6.62 0.80 7.07
N LYS A 127 6.85 0.21 8.26
CA LYS A 127 8.18 0.25 8.90
C LYS A 127 9.29 -0.39 8.06
N SER A 128 8.93 -1.33 7.20
CA SER A 128 9.88 -2.02 6.32
C SER A 128 10.37 -1.11 5.22
N LEU A 129 9.43 -0.45 4.54
CA LEU A 129 9.72 0.44 3.42
C LEU A 129 10.38 1.73 3.91
N GLN A 130 9.90 2.28 5.04
CA GLN A 130 10.53 3.42 5.71
C GLN A 130 12.04 3.20 5.95
N ARG A 131 12.42 2.01 6.45
CA ARG A 131 13.85 1.68 6.68
C ARG A 131 14.64 1.67 5.38
N LEU A 132 14.07 1.13 4.31
CA LEU A 132 14.71 1.14 2.99
C LEU A 132 14.90 2.57 2.50
N ILE A 133 13.87 3.40 2.52
CA ILE A 133 13.92 4.79 2.04
C ILE A 133 14.92 5.62 2.84
N LYS A 134 14.89 5.54 4.17
CA LYS A 134 15.82 6.23 5.08
C LYS A 134 17.28 5.77 4.96
N SER A 135 17.54 4.64 4.30
CA SER A 135 18.94 4.18 4.07
C SER A 135 19.66 4.99 3.00
N TYR A 136 18.94 5.79 2.21
CA TYR A 136 19.51 6.68 1.20
C TYR A 136 19.78 8.07 1.78
N SER A 137 21.05 8.42 1.94
CA SER A 137 21.49 9.66 2.59
C SER A 137 21.06 10.96 1.89
N PHE A 138 20.72 10.88 0.59
CA PHE A 138 20.20 12.02 -0.18
C PHE A 138 18.69 12.22 -0.04
N VAL A 139 17.97 11.34 0.70
CA VAL A 139 16.52 11.44 0.91
C VAL A 139 16.24 12.09 2.26
N GLN A 140 15.64 13.27 2.23
CA GLN A 140 15.06 13.92 3.40
C GLN A 140 13.66 13.33 3.61
N TYR A 141 13.59 12.24 4.37
CA TYR A 141 12.37 11.50 4.62
C TYR A 141 11.53 12.13 5.72
N ARG A 142 10.24 12.26 5.47
CA ARG A 142 9.22 12.67 6.43
C ARG A 142 8.03 11.73 6.35
N SER A 143 7.44 11.40 7.49
CA SER A 143 6.27 10.55 7.61
C SER A 143 5.08 11.30 8.19
N ALA A 144 3.88 10.98 7.72
CA ALA A 144 2.64 11.62 8.15
C ALA A 144 1.50 10.61 8.28
N ASP A 145 0.67 10.78 9.29
CA ASP A 145 -0.57 10.02 9.48
C ASP A 145 -1.48 10.75 10.48
N LEU A 146 -2.79 10.51 10.40
CA LEU A 146 -3.74 11.11 11.33
C LEU A 146 -3.71 10.42 12.71
N TYR A 147 -3.45 9.12 12.76
CA TYR A 147 -3.65 8.28 13.95
C TYR A 147 -2.37 7.62 14.48
N MET A 148 -1.41 7.30 13.61
CA MET A 148 -0.16 6.63 14.01
C MET A 148 0.68 7.52 14.95
N ASP A 149 1.15 6.98 16.08
CA ASP A 149 1.93 7.76 17.06
C ASP A 149 3.41 7.92 16.67
N ASP A 150 3.95 7.00 15.88
CA ASP A 150 5.36 6.96 15.49
C ASP A 150 5.61 7.55 14.08
N VAL A 151 4.98 8.69 13.79
CA VAL A 151 5.20 9.51 12.59
C VAL A 151 5.74 10.88 12.94
N ASP A 152 6.36 11.54 11.97
CA ASP A 152 6.91 12.89 12.16
C ASP A 152 5.81 13.94 12.31
N ASP A 153 4.69 13.78 11.56
CA ASP A 153 3.57 14.70 11.56
C ASP A 153 2.23 14.02 11.75
N LYS A 154 1.41 14.55 12.65
CA LYS A 154 -0.01 14.21 12.78
C LYS A 154 -0.81 15.14 11.87
N VAL A 155 -1.38 14.60 10.79
CA VAL A 155 -2.07 15.43 9.80
C VAL A 155 -3.27 14.73 9.19
N ASP A 156 -4.36 15.47 9.01
CA ASP A 156 -5.48 15.04 8.18
C ASP A 156 -5.11 15.29 6.71
N ILE A 157 -5.09 14.22 5.92
CA ILE A 157 -4.73 14.26 4.50
C ILE A 157 -5.68 15.15 3.66
N THR A 158 -6.88 15.45 4.18
CA THR A 158 -7.84 16.35 3.52
C THR A 158 -7.57 17.83 3.80
N GLU A 159 -6.70 18.17 4.75
CA GLU A 159 -6.38 19.54 5.12
C GLU A 159 -4.95 19.66 5.68
N MET A 160 -3.95 19.56 4.82
CA MET A 160 -2.53 19.54 5.20
C MET A 160 -1.91 20.92 5.34
N LYS A 161 -2.49 21.80 6.18
CA LYS A 161 -2.06 23.21 6.37
C LYS A 161 -0.61 23.38 6.81
N ILE A 162 -0.02 22.37 7.43
CA ILE A 162 1.38 22.40 7.88
C ILE A 162 2.37 22.29 6.72
N TYR A 163 1.91 21.88 5.53
CA TYR A 163 2.75 21.76 4.34
C TYR A 163 2.45 22.88 3.34
N ALA A 164 3.52 23.49 2.84
CA ALA A 164 3.43 24.48 1.80
C ALA A 164 3.10 23.84 0.43
N ASP A 165 2.63 24.66 -0.51
CA ASP A 165 2.50 24.25 -1.90
C ASP A 165 3.85 23.88 -2.48
N ASN A 166 3.91 22.83 -3.31
CA ASN A 166 5.13 22.39 -3.97
C ASN A 166 6.31 22.14 -3.01
N GLN A 167 6.06 21.45 -1.90
CA GLN A 167 7.06 21.21 -0.86
C GLN A 167 7.88 19.94 -1.09
N PHE A 168 7.29 18.87 -1.62
CA PHE A 168 7.91 17.56 -1.70
C PHE A 168 8.25 17.17 -3.15
N ASP A 169 9.43 16.58 -3.34
CA ASP A 169 9.86 16.04 -4.63
C ASP A 169 9.22 14.70 -4.92
N ILE A 170 9.06 13.87 -3.87
CA ILE A 170 8.52 12.53 -3.96
C ILE A 170 7.49 12.31 -2.85
N MET A 171 6.42 11.56 -3.17
CA MET A 171 5.45 11.12 -2.18
C MET A 171 5.11 9.64 -2.31
N LEU A 172 4.70 9.05 -1.19
CA LEU A 172 4.09 7.73 -1.11
C LEU A 172 2.79 7.84 -0.30
N CYS A 173 1.67 7.45 -0.91
CA CYS A 173 0.37 7.35 -0.26
C CYS A 173 -0.25 6.00 -0.66
N SER A 174 -0.19 5.04 0.25
CA SER A 174 -0.60 3.68 -0.03
C SER A 174 -1.63 3.19 0.97
N HIS A 175 -2.81 2.83 0.48
CA HIS A 175 -3.90 2.32 1.29
C HIS A 175 -4.32 3.30 2.40
N VAL A 176 -4.60 4.54 1.98
CA VAL A 176 -5.09 5.63 2.83
C VAL A 176 -6.44 6.16 2.32
N LEU A 177 -6.57 6.37 1.02
CA LEU A 177 -7.72 7.08 0.43
C LEU A 177 -9.05 6.33 0.56
N GLU A 178 -9.00 5.00 0.66
CA GLU A 178 -10.18 4.17 0.92
C GLU A 178 -10.80 4.37 2.31
N HIS A 179 -10.05 4.97 3.23
CA HIS A 179 -10.51 5.30 4.59
C HIS A 179 -11.01 6.74 4.70
N VAL A 180 -10.73 7.58 3.69
CA VAL A 180 -10.99 9.03 3.72
C VAL A 180 -12.34 9.34 3.12
N GLN A 181 -13.22 10.04 3.84
CA GLN A 181 -14.58 10.33 3.36
C GLN A 181 -14.55 11.20 2.09
N ASP A 182 -13.72 12.24 2.05
CA ASP A 182 -13.53 13.14 0.90
C ASP A 182 -12.17 12.86 0.24
N ASP A 183 -12.12 11.81 -0.58
CA ASP A 183 -10.90 11.40 -1.26
C ASP A 183 -10.44 12.40 -2.33
N LEU A 184 -11.36 13.11 -2.98
CA LEU A 184 -11.00 14.14 -3.96
C LEU A 184 -10.30 15.33 -3.30
N LYS A 185 -10.74 15.72 -2.10
CA LYS A 185 -10.06 16.76 -1.34
C LYS A 185 -8.67 16.30 -0.89
N ALA A 186 -8.54 15.05 -0.43
CA ALA A 186 -7.25 14.47 -0.11
C ALA A 186 -6.30 14.41 -1.33
N MET A 187 -6.80 13.96 -2.48
CA MET A 187 -6.03 13.93 -3.73
C MET A 187 -5.61 15.34 -4.16
N SER A 188 -6.49 16.35 -3.98
CA SER A 188 -6.16 17.75 -4.28
C SER A 188 -5.05 18.28 -3.37
N GLU A 189 -5.07 17.95 -2.09
CA GLU A 189 -4.01 18.30 -1.14
C GLU A 189 -2.68 17.59 -1.47
N LEU A 190 -2.72 16.31 -1.85
CA LEU A 190 -1.54 15.58 -2.34
C LEU A 190 -0.95 16.27 -3.59
N HIS A 191 -1.81 16.68 -4.53
CA HIS A 191 -1.36 17.42 -5.71
C HIS A 191 -0.77 18.78 -5.32
N ARG A 192 -1.38 19.51 -4.38
CA ARG A 192 -0.90 20.81 -3.92
C ARG A 192 0.52 20.75 -3.37
N ILE A 193 0.79 19.78 -2.49
CA ILE A 193 2.09 19.67 -1.81
C ILE A 193 3.20 19.06 -2.68
N LEU A 194 2.87 18.36 -3.78
CA LEU A 194 3.86 17.84 -4.71
C LEU A 194 4.45 18.97 -5.55
N LYS A 195 5.76 19.01 -5.71
CA LYS A 195 6.47 19.97 -6.58
C LYS A 195 6.12 19.76 -8.04
N VAL A 196 6.17 20.83 -8.82
CA VAL A 196 6.18 20.73 -10.29
C VAL A 196 7.41 19.93 -10.71
N GLY A 197 7.21 18.91 -11.54
CA GLY A 197 8.26 17.93 -11.89
C GLY A 197 8.51 16.85 -10.83
N GLY A 198 7.83 16.92 -9.68
CA GLY A 198 7.81 15.87 -8.69
C GLY A 198 6.92 14.68 -9.09
N TRP A 199 7.08 13.56 -8.40
CA TRP A 199 6.28 12.36 -8.63
C TRP A 199 5.92 11.65 -7.33
N GLY A 200 4.94 10.78 -7.39
CA GLY A 200 4.54 10.01 -6.23
C GLY A 200 3.93 8.67 -6.58
N ILE A 201 3.94 7.77 -5.62
CA ILE A 201 3.20 6.50 -5.67
C ILE A 201 1.90 6.71 -4.89
N ILE A 202 0.76 6.58 -5.56
CA ILE A 202 -0.55 6.61 -4.92
C ILE A 202 -1.27 5.31 -5.28
N VAL A 203 -1.59 4.49 -4.27
CA VAL A 203 -2.20 3.18 -4.47
C VAL A 203 -3.34 2.95 -3.48
N VAL A 204 -4.41 2.36 -3.96
CA VAL A 204 -5.60 1.95 -3.21
C VAL A 204 -5.96 0.50 -3.54
N PRO A 205 -6.78 -0.18 -2.73
CA PRO A 205 -7.34 -1.47 -3.12
C PRO A 205 -8.27 -1.32 -4.32
N ILE A 206 -7.86 -1.80 -5.48
CA ILE A 206 -8.67 -1.80 -6.71
C ILE A 206 -9.29 -3.17 -6.88
N ASN A 207 -10.60 -3.20 -7.16
CA ASN A 207 -11.30 -4.40 -7.62
C ASN A 207 -11.54 -4.32 -9.13
N LEU A 208 -10.91 -5.22 -9.88
CA LEU A 208 -10.97 -5.26 -11.35
C LEU A 208 -12.35 -5.68 -11.90
N GLY A 209 -13.25 -6.18 -11.06
CA GLY A 209 -14.62 -6.50 -11.43
C GLY A 209 -15.59 -5.31 -11.43
N LEU A 210 -15.13 -4.13 -10.97
CA LEU A 210 -15.93 -2.91 -10.92
C LEU A 210 -15.67 -2.04 -12.14
N GLU A 211 -16.74 -1.55 -12.78
CA GLU A 211 -16.66 -0.52 -13.82
C GLU A 211 -16.49 0.90 -13.24
N ASN A 212 -17.14 1.15 -12.10
CA ASN A 212 -17.12 2.42 -11.40
C ASN A 212 -16.82 2.16 -9.92
N ASP A 213 -16.35 3.19 -9.21
CA ASP A 213 -16.16 3.11 -7.76
C ASP A 213 -17.48 2.79 -7.07
N PHE A 214 -17.39 1.99 -6.03
CA PHE A 214 -18.54 1.63 -5.22
C PHE A 214 -18.44 2.30 -3.85
N GLU A 215 -19.37 3.22 -3.59
CA GLU A 215 -19.54 3.95 -2.32
C GLU A 215 -21.02 3.94 -1.94
N ASN A 216 -21.32 3.82 -0.65
CA ASN A 216 -22.69 3.97 -0.17
C ASN A 216 -22.70 4.33 1.32
N GLU A 217 -23.20 5.52 1.64
CA GLU A 217 -23.27 6.05 3.00
C GLU A 217 -24.13 5.20 3.96
N LYS A 218 -24.98 4.31 3.43
CA LYS A 218 -25.79 3.40 4.25
C LYS A 218 -24.97 2.28 4.89
N TYR A 219 -23.81 1.94 4.32
CA TYR A 219 -22.97 0.85 4.80
C TYR A 219 -22.01 1.33 5.87
N THR A 220 -22.50 1.41 7.12
CA THR A 220 -21.75 1.94 8.26
C THR A 220 -21.40 0.88 9.30
N SER A 221 -22.09 -0.27 9.30
CA SER A 221 -21.80 -1.36 10.22
C SER A 221 -20.49 -2.08 9.85
N GLU A 222 -19.84 -2.74 10.82
CA GLU A 222 -18.66 -3.57 10.58
C GLU A 222 -18.96 -4.63 9.50
N GLU A 223 -20.13 -5.29 9.60
CA GLU A 223 -20.55 -6.31 8.63
C GLU A 223 -20.67 -5.74 7.21
N ASP A 224 -21.35 -4.59 7.04
CA ASP A 224 -21.51 -3.98 5.73
C ASP A 224 -20.16 -3.58 5.14
N ARG A 225 -19.29 -2.99 5.94
CA ARG A 225 -17.98 -2.57 5.46
C ARG A 225 -17.11 -3.76 5.04
N TRP A 226 -17.08 -4.84 5.80
CA TRP A 226 -16.41 -6.06 5.38
C TRP A 226 -17.00 -6.62 4.08
N ARG A 227 -18.33 -6.67 3.98
CA ARG A 227 -19.03 -7.23 2.82
C ARG A 227 -18.83 -6.40 1.57
N TYR A 228 -18.95 -5.09 1.66
CA TYR A 228 -18.99 -4.20 0.49
C TYR A 228 -17.67 -3.50 0.19
N PHE A 229 -16.83 -3.29 1.19
CA PHE A 229 -15.57 -2.54 1.03
C PHE A 229 -14.33 -3.37 1.37
N GLY A 230 -14.50 -4.61 1.85
CA GLY A 230 -13.41 -5.56 2.11
C GLY A 230 -12.66 -5.37 3.42
N GLN A 231 -12.97 -4.31 4.20
CA GLN A 231 -12.39 -4.06 5.52
C GLN A 231 -13.34 -3.18 6.36
N TYR A 232 -13.30 -3.32 7.69
CA TYR A 232 -14.26 -2.68 8.63
C TYR A 232 -14.21 -1.14 8.64
N ASP A 233 -13.12 -0.53 8.22
CA ASP A 233 -12.87 0.91 8.24
C ASP A 233 -12.79 1.54 6.83
N HIS A 234 -12.91 0.75 5.78
CA HIS A 234 -13.07 1.26 4.43
C HIS A 234 -14.43 1.92 4.23
N VAL A 235 -14.49 2.98 3.44
CA VAL A 235 -15.73 3.69 3.08
C VAL A 235 -16.08 3.55 1.61
N ARG A 236 -15.19 2.95 0.80
CA ARG A 236 -15.37 2.68 -0.62
C ARG A 236 -14.54 1.51 -1.12
N THR A 237 -14.92 1.02 -2.30
CA THR A 237 -14.11 0.12 -3.12
C THR A 237 -13.86 0.80 -4.46
N TYR A 238 -12.60 0.94 -4.83
CA TYR A 238 -12.23 1.57 -6.09
C TYR A 238 -12.33 0.62 -7.28
N SER A 239 -12.84 1.13 -8.39
CA SER A 239 -12.58 0.60 -9.72
C SER A 239 -11.28 1.19 -10.27
N LYS A 240 -10.65 0.49 -11.21
CA LYS A 240 -9.45 1.01 -11.88
C LYS A 240 -9.70 2.34 -12.60
N LYS A 241 -10.80 2.40 -13.35
CA LYS A 241 -11.19 3.60 -14.11
C LYS A 241 -11.51 4.77 -13.19
N GLY A 242 -12.30 4.53 -12.12
CA GLY A 242 -12.71 5.57 -11.18
C GLY A 242 -11.51 6.18 -10.46
N PHE A 243 -10.60 5.34 -9.96
CA PHE A 243 -9.39 5.79 -9.29
C PHE A 243 -8.51 6.66 -10.19
N ILE A 244 -8.22 6.21 -11.43
CA ILE A 244 -7.42 6.99 -12.39
C ILE A 244 -8.11 8.32 -12.70
N SER A 245 -9.41 8.30 -13.02
CA SER A 245 -10.16 9.51 -13.35
C SER A 245 -10.20 10.53 -12.21
N LYS A 246 -10.27 10.08 -10.96
CA LYS A 246 -10.21 10.96 -9.78
C LYS A 246 -8.83 11.63 -9.66
N LEU A 247 -7.74 10.88 -9.82
CA LEU A 247 -6.39 11.45 -9.80
C LEU A 247 -6.17 12.46 -10.93
N GLU A 248 -6.60 12.13 -12.14
CA GLU A 248 -6.49 13.04 -13.30
C GLU A 248 -7.36 14.30 -13.12
N SER A 249 -8.53 14.18 -12.50
CA SER A 249 -9.44 15.31 -12.26
C SER A 249 -8.86 16.39 -11.35
N VAL A 250 -7.93 16.03 -10.46
CA VAL A 250 -7.24 16.99 -9.58
C VAL A 250 -5.91 17.49 -10.16
N GLY A 251 -5.56 17.08 -11.39
CA GLY A 251 -4.41 17.59 -12.13
C GLY A 251 -3.18 16.68 -12.21
N PHE A 252 -3.24 15.46 -11.70
CA PHE A 252 -2.16 14.51 -11.86
C PHE A 252 -2.10 13.89 -13.25
N ASN A 253 -0.87 13.67 -13.76
CA ASN A 253 -0.62 12.73 -14.84
C ASN A 253 -0.40 11.33 -14.22
N VAL A 254 -1.15 10.33 -14.66
CA VAL A 254 -1.12 8.99 -14.06
C VAL A 254 -0.40 8.00 -14.97
N HIS A 255 0.65 7.38 -14.44
CA HIS A 255 1.43 6.34 -15.12
C HIS A 255 1.24 5.00 -14.39
N GLN A 256 1.04 3.94 -15.16
CA GLN A 256 0.83 2.59 -14.64
C GLN A 256 2.03 1.73 -14.97
N TYR A 257 2.62 1.08 -13.96
CA TYR A 257 3.74 0.17 -14.16
C TYR A 257 3.39 -1.21 -13.59
N GLY A 258 3.31 -2.18 -14.44
CA GLY A 258 3.02 -3.58 -14.13
C GLY A 258 4.14 -4.49 -14.59
N ILE A 259 3.79 -5.75 -14.81
CA ILE A 259 4.71 -6.82 -15.19
C ILE A 259 5.49 -6.52 -16.49
N ASP A 260 4.89 -5.79 -17.42
CA ASP A 260 5.54 -5.41 -18.69
C ASP A 260 6.72 -4.46 -18.48
N PHE A 261 6.69 -3.65 -17.41
CA PHE A 261 7.77 -2.73 -17.06
C PHE A 261 8.89 -3.41 -16.25
N PHE A 262 8.53 -4.26 -15.29
CA PHE A 262 9.49 -4.89 -14.39
C PHE A 262 10.03 -6.22 -14.91
N GLY A 263 9.25 -6.94 -15.72
CA GLY A 263 9.53 -8.26 -16.21
C GLY A 263 8.98 -9.39 -15.31
N MET A 264 8.61 -10.50 -15.92
CA MET A 264 8.06 -11.69 -15.24
C MET A 264 9.02 -12.23 -14.18
N VAL A 265 10.32 -12.26 -14.47
CA VAL A 265 11.35 -12.81 -13.58
C VAL A 265 11.40 -12.06 -12.25
N ASP A 266 11.33 -10.73 -12.26
CA ASP A 266 11.35 -9.94 -11.03
C ASP A 266 10.04 -10.09 -10.24
N PHE A 267 8.90 -10.18 -10.92
CA PHE A 267 7.61 -10.43 -10.27
C PHE A 267 7.59 -11.79 -9.56
N GLU A 268 7.95 -12.86 -10.26
CA GLU A 268 8.03 -14.20 -9.68
C GLU A 268 9.02 -14.27 -8.52
N LYS A 269 10.24 -13.77 -8.73
CA LYS A 269 11.30 -13.78 -7.73
C LYS A 269 10.94 -12.99 -6.47
N CYS A 270 10.21 -11.88 -6.63
CA CYS A 270 9.78 -11.05 -5.52
C CYS A 270 8.40 -11.45 -4.96
N GLY A 271 7.76 -12.51 -5.47
CA GLY A 271 6.45 -12.98 -5.02
C GLY A 271 5.34 -11.95 -5.24
N ILE A 272 5.43 -11.19 -6.33
CA ILE A 272 4.43 -10.18 -6.71
C ILE A 272 3.43 -10.84 -7.65
N HIS A 273 2.13 -10.56 -7.44
CA HIS A 273 1.09 -11.13 -8.30
C HIS A 273 1.19 -10.55 -9.72
N PRO A 274 1.06 -11.33 -10.80
CA PRO A 274 1.23 -10.85 -12.19
C PRO A 274 0.31 -9.70 -12.60
N ARG A 275 -0.84 -9.53 -11.94
CA ARG A 275 -1.78 -8.43 -12.18
C ARG A 275 -1.44 -7.14 -11.45
N SER A 276 -0.49 -7.19 -10.51
CA SER A 276 -0.17 -6.04 -9.68
C SER A 276 0.35 -4.88 -10.53
N VAL A 277 -0.21 -3.70 -10.28
CA VAL A 277 0.13 -2.45 -10.95
C VAL A 277 0.43 -1.38 -9.91
N ILE A 278 1.54 -0.68 -10.08
CA ILE A 278 1.86 0.52 -9.32
C ILE A 278 1.38 1.75 -10.09
N TYR A 279 0.68 2.65 -9.39
CA TYR A 279 0.22 3.92 -9.94
C TYR A 279 1.18 5.01 -9.51
N VAL A 280 1.86 5.59 -10.48
CA VAL A 280 2.79 6.69 -10.28
C VAL A 280 2.18 7.95 -10.85
N VAL A 281 2.06 8.98 -10.02
CA VAL A 281 1.54 10.28 -10.41
C VAL A 281 2.67 11.26 -10.60
N SER A 282 2.48 12.23 -11.50
CA SER A 282 3.39 13.39 -11.67
C SER A 282 2.58 14.68 -11.82
N LYS A 283 3.20 15.80 -11.43
CA LYS A 283 2.63 17.13 -11.52
C LYS A 283 3.31 17.94 -12.61
#